data_0b22ebb8e531a6f2afe5c54750c270bd
#
_entry.id   0b22ebb8e531a6f2afe5c54750c270bd
#
_cell.length_a   1.000
_cell.length_b   1.000
_cell.length_c   1.000
_cell.angle_alpha   90.00
_cell.angle_beta   90.00
_cell.angle_gamma   90.00
#
_symmetry.space_group_name_H-M   'P 1'
#
loop_
_entity.id
_entity.type
_entity.pdbx_description
1 polymer ?
#
loop_
_entity_poly.entity_id
_entity_poly.type
_entity_poly.pdbx_seq_one_letter_code
_entity_poly.pdbx_strand_id
1 'polypeptide(L)'
;MTTIVLDRIGSREAARRLIAEQATPEDWDVLLGPAGGQKRVYGADGSLVCVYLPGALLGDPAFDRAYPVLHGLKLVSDNRPQYGKGNENERDRGQQMWATGTLRYRETKLDGTVSRQNRGTEVRSGIIGYYGRSGRHPYCRETAFTARQTEQWADVVPLCRALGGLMRDNVRKRAKVQAEFVRAIPQAYRIADSPFTTMTVNNSVAAGYHPDAGDLKAGFGVMCYARRGSYQGGVLCFPRHRVAVDAHDGDVLLFNPHLVHGMSPLHGVGPKHRPEEGGWERLSLVLYARENMAECLEPEAERARANRRAEELANREAWA
;
A
#
# COMPACT_ATOMS: atom_id res chain seq x y z
N MET A 1 14.19 20.02 -10.29
CA MET A 1 12.91 19.70 -9.58
C MET A 1 11.97 20.86 -9.75
N THR A 2 10.79 20.62 -10.31
CA THR A 2 9.74 21.65 -10.48
C THR A 2 8.87 21.69 -9.22
N THR A 3 8.60 22.88 -8.70
CA THR A 3 7.66 23.07 -7.59
C THR A 3 6.30 23.47 -8.14
N ILE A 4 5.26 22.76 -7.72
CA ILE A 4 3.86 23.05 -8.04
C ILE A 4 3.18 23.44 -6.73
N VAL A 5 2.56 24.62 -6.72
CA VAL A 5 1.70 25.07 -5.63
C VAL A 5 0.27 25.06 -6.16
N LEU A 6 -0.60 24.33 -5.51
CA LEU A 6 -2.00 24.19 -5.92
C LEU A 6 -2.79 25.43 -5.50
N ASP A 7 -3.61 25.95 -6.38
CA ASP A 7 -4.36 27.20 -6.14
C ASP A 7 -5.52 27.02 -5.15
N ARG A 8 -6.00 25.79 -5.02
CA ARG A 8 -7.16 25.46 -4.17
C ARG A 8 -7.01 24.12 -3.49
N ILE A 9 -7.70 23.99 -2.37
CA ILE A 9 -7.81 22.78 -1.60
C ILE A 9 -9.28 22.53 -1.27
N GLY A 10 -9.74 21.33 -1.55
CA GLY A 10 -11.10 20.92 -1.25
C GLY A 10 -11.37 20.72 0.24
N SER A 11 -12.63 20.53 0.60
CA SER A 11 -13.01 20.24 1.98
C SER A 11 -12.55 18.84 2.39
N ARG A 12 -12.14 18.69 3.66
CA ARG A 12 -11.80 17.38 4.25
C ARG A 12 -13.00 16.45 4.27
N GLU A 13 -14.19 17.02 4.49
CA GLU A 13 -15.43 16.25 4.54
C GLU A 13 -15.80 15.69 3.17
N ALA A 14 -15.70 16.49 2.11
CA ALA A 14 -15.93 16.02 0.74
C ALA A 14 -14.98 14.86 0.39
N ALA A 15 -13.69 14.98 0.69
CA ALA A 15 -12.73 13.91 0.45
C ALA A 15 -13.04 12.64 1.26
N ARG A 16 -13.55 12.77 2.50
CA ARG A 16 -13.95 11.62 3.32
C ARG A 16 -15.20 10.92 2.79
N ARG A 17 -16.09 11.62 2.11
CA ARG A 17 -17.29 11.00 1.48
C ARG A 17 -16.91 10.08 0.34
N LEU A 18 -15.75 10.26 -0.26
CA LEU A 18 -15.24 9.39 -1.33
C LEU A 18 -14.61 8.09 -0.81
N ILE A 19 -14.47 7.89 0.50
CA ILE A 19 -13.83 6.69 1.06
C ILE A 19 -14.47 5.43 0.50
N ALA A 20 -13.60 4.53 0.02
CA ALA A 20 -13.90 3.28 -0.67
C ALA A 20 -14.42 3.44 -2.12
N GLU A 21 -14.63 4.65 -2.64
CA GLU A 21 -14.84 4.86 -4.08
C GLU A 21 -13.50 4.85 -4.81
N GLN A 22 -13.51 4.54 -6.10
CA GLN A 22 -12.32 4.64 -6.95
C GLN A 22 -12.19 6.04 -7.54
N ALA A 23 -10.95 6.43 -7.81
CA ALA A 23 -10.66 7.70 -8.43
C ALA A 23 -11.15 7.74 -9.88
N THR A 24 -11.71 8.87 -10.27
CA THR A 24 -12.16 9.17 -11.62
C THR A 24 -11.47 10.44 -12.13
N PRO A 25 -11.43 10.70 -13.45
CA PRO A 25 -10.80 11.90 -14.01
C PRO A 25 -11.36 13.22 -13.46
N GLU A 26 -12.58 13.24 -12.94
CA GLU A 26 -13.22 14.40 -12.34
C GLU A 26 -12.64 14.78 -10.98
N ASP A 27 -11.85 13.88 -10.36
CA ASP A 27 -11.29 14.08 -9.04
C ASP A 27 -9.99 14.89 -9.03
N TRP A 28 -9.41 15.17 -10.19
CA TRP A 28 -8.17 15.96 -10.30
C TRP A 28 -8.20 17.00 -11.42
N ASP A 29 -7.49 18.09 -11.20
CA ASP A 29 -7.22 19.13 -12.20
C ASP A 29 -5.77 19.04 -12.71
N VAL A 30 -4.87 18.46 -11.91
CA VAL A 30 -3.46 18.33 -12.24
C VAL A 30 -3.09 16.85 -12.26
N LEU A 31 -2.63 16.38 -13.41
CA LEU A 31 -2.10 15.03 -13.59
C LEU A 31 -0.58 15.11 -13.74
N LEU A 32 0.13 14.46 -12.82
CA LEU A 32 1.57 14.30 -12.87
C LEU A 32 1.91 13.02 -13.63
N GLY A 33 2.85 13.13 -14.55
CA GLY A 33 3.42 12.01 -15.29
C GLY A 33 4.94 12.19 -15.44
N PRO A 34 5.65 11.25 -16.11
CA PRO A 34 7.12 11.29 -16.24
C PRO A 34 7.65 12.53 -16.97
N ALA A 35 6.84 13.10 -17.87
CA ALA A 35 7.24 14.30 -18.59
C ALA A 35 7.50 15.48 -17.64
N GLY A 36 8.56 16.24 -17.93
CA GLY A 36 8.94 17.42 -17.13
C GLY A 36 9.71 17.09 -15.85
N GLY A 37 10.18 15.86 -15.66
CA GLY A 37 11.10 15.46 -14.58
C GLY A 37 10.47 15.50 -13.19
N GLN A 38 11.31 15.62 -12.17
CA GLN A 38 10.93 15.59 -10.74
C GLN A 38 10.01 16.74 -10.36
N LYS A 39 8.98 16.44 -9.57
CA LYS A 39 7.97 17.41 -9.14
C LYS A 39 7.76 17.36 -7.62
N ARG A 40 7.61 18.52 -7.02
CA ARG A 40 7.25 18.70 -5.61
C ARG A 40 5.94 19.47 -5.55
N VAL A 41 4.93 18.90 -4.89
CA VAL A 41 3.57 19.44 -4.88
C VAL A 41 3.20 19.90 -3.47
N TYR A 42 2.80 21.15 -3.37
CA TYR A 42 2.28 21.76 -2.15
C TYR A 42 0.79 22.07 -2.31
N GLY A 43 0.02 21.84 -1.27
CA GLY A 43 -1.34 22.34 -1.17
C GLY A 43 -1.39 23.86 -1.03
N ALA A 44 -2.55 24.47 -1.27
CA ALA A 44 -2.78 25.92 -1.07
C ALA A 44 -2.53 26.36 0.40
N ASP A 45 -2.57 25.42 1.34
CA ASP A 45 -2.24 25.63 2.75
C ASP A 45 -0.73 25.54 3.06
N GLY A 46 0.12 25.41 2.04
CA GLY A 46 1.57 25.25 2.15
C GLY A 46 2.02 23.86 2.62
N SER A 47 1.11 22.92 2.85
CA SER A 47 1.46 21.55 3.23
C SER A 47 2.05 20.79 2.04
N LEU A 48 3.11 20.00 2.27
CA LEU A 48 3.67 19.11 1.27
C LEU A 48 2.73 17.92 1.07
N VAL A 49 2.17 17.80 -0.13
CA VAL A 49 1.30 16.69 -0.55
C VAL A 49 2.15 15.49 -0.97
N CYS A 50 3.03 15.68 -1.96
CA CYS A 50 3.90 14.64 -2.46
C CYS A 50 5.15 15.19 -3.16
N VAL A 51 6.12 14.28 -3.35
CA VAL A 51 7.27 14.47 -4.24
C VAL A 51 7.28 13.29 -5.22
N TYR A 52 7.20 13.59 -6.50
CA TYR A 52 7.23 12.61 -7.57
C TYR A 52 8.58 12.60 -8.27
N LEU A 53 9.18 11.42 -8.35
CA LEU A 53 10.52 11.16 -8.87
C LEU A 53 10.40 10.15 -10.02
N PRO A 54 10.17 10.61 -11.26
CA PRO A 54 10.02 9.73 -12.40
C PRO A 54 11.34 9.02 -12.71
N GLY A 55 11.26 7.71 -12.99
CA GLY A 55 12.38 6.87 -13.37
C GLY A 55 13.49 6.74 -12.33
N ALA A 56 13.24 7.08 -11.07
CA ALA A 56 14.28 7.14 -10.03
C ALA A 56 14.92 5.79 -9.71
N LEU A 57 14.30 4.68 -10.10
CA LEU A 57 14.79 3.31 -9.91
C LEU A 57 15.12 2.60 -11.23
N LEU A 58 15.03 3.27 -12.38
CA LEU A 58 15.39 2.65 -13.64
C LEU A 58 16.89 2.35 -13.67
N GLY A 59 17.24 1.07 -13.86
CA GLY A 59 18.62 0.60 -13.83
C GLY A 59 19.24 0.53 -12.43
N ASP A 60 18.45 0.68 -11.36
CA ASP A 60 18.92 0.47 -10.00
C ASP A 60 19.03 -1.05 -9.72
N PRO A 61 20.24 -1.57 -9.41
CA PRO A 61 20.44 -3.01 -9.20
C PRO A 61 19.63 -3.58 -8.04
N ALA A 62 19.28 -2.77 -7.04
CA ALA A 62 18.46 -3.21 -5.92
C ALA A 62 17.00 -3.39 -6.35
N PHE A 63 16.48 -2.53 -7.23
CA PHE A 63 15.16 -2.68 -7.82
C PHE A 63 15.08 -3.90 -8.73
N ASP A 64 16.07 -4.08 -9.60
CA ASP A 64 16.14 -5.22 -10.53
C ASP A 64 16.25 -6.56 -9.80
N ARG A 65 16.95 -6.61 -8.65
CA ARG A 65 17.06 -7.80 -7.80
C ARG A 65 15.77 -8.10 -7.04
N ALA A 66 15.11 -7.07 -6.50
CA ALA A 66 13.89 -7.24 -5.72
C ALA A 66 12.67 -7.60 -6.60
N TYR A 67 12.61 -7.12 -7.84
CA TYR A 67 11.44 -7.29 -8.70
C TYR A 67 11.03 -8.77 -8.89
N PRO A 68 11.90 -9.73 -9.27
CA PRO A 68 11.51 -11.13 -9.45
C PRO A 68 10.93 -11.76 -8.17
N VAL A 69 11.46 -11.39 -7.01
CA VAL A 69 10.96 -11.85 -5.72
C VAL A 69 9.55 -11.32 -5.48
N LEU A 70 9.35 -10.00 -5.65
CA LEU A 70 8.09 -9.32 -5.38
C LEU A 70 7.00 -9.68 -6.37
N HIS A 71 7.36 -9.88 -7.65
CA HIS A 71 6.48 -10.40 -8.70
C HIS A 71 5.95 -11.79 -8.36
N GLY A 72 6.83 -12.68 -7.87
CA GLY A 72 6.48 -14.05 -7.52
C GLY A 72 5.66 -14.22 -6.25
N LEU A 73 5.47 -13.14 -5.46
CA LEU A 73 4.75 -13.23 -4.20
C LEU A 73 3.24 -13.47 -4.41
N LYS A 74 2.78 -14.60 -3.88
CA LYS A 74 1.35 -14.92 -3.79
C LYS A 74 0.77 -14.42 -2.47
N LEU A 75 0.78 -13.11 -2.27
CA LEU A 75 0.20 -12.50 -1.08
C LEU A 75 -1.27 -12.24 -1.31
N VAL A 76 -2.11 -12.85 -0.49
CA VAL A 76 -3.55 -12.62 -0.45
C VAL A 76 -3.91 -12.05 0.91
N SER A 77 -4.72 -11.02 0.93
CA SER A 77 -5.16 -10.38 2.17
C SER A 77 -6.67 -10.45 2.31
N ASP A 78 -7.12 -10.98 3.45
CA ASP A 78 -8.53 -11.03 3.83
C ASP A 78 -9.03 -9.76 4.50
N ASN A 79 -8.14 -8.80 4.77
CA ASN A 79 -8.45 -7.63 5.59
C ASN A 79 -8.03 -6.32 4.91
N ARG A 80 -8.58 -6.06 3.73
CA ARG A 80 -8.30 -4.87 2.92
C ARG A 80 -9.59 -4.24 2.39
N PRO A 81 -10.40 -3.59 3.24
CA PRO A 81 -11.70 -3.03 2.86
C PRO A 81 -11.63 -2.00 1.73
N GLN A 82 -10.50 -1.28 1.60
CA GLN A 82 -10.28 -0.30 0.54
C GLN A 82 -10.23 -0.89 -0.88
N TYR A 83 -10.07 -2.21 -1.02
CA TYR A 83 -10.10 -2.88 -2.33
C TYR A 83 -11.50 -3.40 -2.70
N GLY A 84 -12.48 -3.17 -1.84
CA GLY A 84 -13.81 -3.79 -1.93
C GLY A 84 -14.68 -3.31 -3.07
N LYS A 85 -14.46 -2.11 -3.62
CA LYS A 85 -15.34 -1.53 -4.64
C LYS A 85 -14.73 -1.50 -6.05
N GLY A 86 -13.58 -2.08 -6.25
CA GLY A 86 -12.65 -1.78 -7.36
C GLY A 86 -12.81 -2.55 -8.66
N ASN A 87 -13.74 -3.49 -8.83
CA ASN A 87 -13.92 -4.20 -10.08
C ASN A 87 -15.27 -3.85 -10.72
N GLU A 88 -15.25 -3.07 -11.80
CA GLU A 88 -16.47 -2.70 -12.54
C GLU A 88 -17.29 -3.89 -13.01
N ASN A 89 -16.63 -5.00 -13.40
CA ASN A 89 -17.29 -6.24 -13.79
C ASN A 89 -18.03 -6.95 -12.63
N GLU A 90 -17.86 -6.50 -11.41
CA GLU A 90 -18.47 -7.06 -10.21
C GLU A 90 -19.53 -6.12 -9.60
N ARG A 91 -19.61 -4.85 -10.03
CA ARG A 91 -20.64 -3.89 -9.57
C ARG A 91 -22.05 -4.37 -9.86
N ASP A 92 -22.26 -5.05 -10.98
CA ASP A 92 -23.56 -5.59 -11.39
C ASP A 92 -24.02 -6.82 -10.59
N ARG A 93 -23.16 -7.32 -9.68
CA ARG A 93 -23.40 -8.59 -8.96
C ARG A 93 -23.83 -8.42 -7.50
N GLY A 94 -24.26 -7.23 -7.09
CA GLY A 94 -24.77 -6.98 -5.73
C GLY A 94 -23.73 -7.20 -4.64
N GLN A 95 -22.56 -6.59 -4.79
CA GLN A 95 -21.43 -6.75 -3.87
C GLN A 95 -21.72 -6.21 -2.48
N GLN A 96 -21.45 -7.02 -1.47
CA GLN A 96 -21.37 -6.58 -0.08
C GLN A 96 -19.92 -6.67 0.40
N MET A 97 -19.37 -5.53 0.83
CA MET A 97 -18.13 -5.52 1.60
C MET A 97 -18.38 -6.04 3.01
N TRP A 98 -17.65 -7.08 3.40
CA TRP A 98 -17.64 -7.56 4.77
C TRP A 98 -16.54 -6.86 5.57
N ALA A 99 -16.72 -6.76 6.87
CA ALA A 99 -15.74 -6.15 7.78
C ALA A 99 -14.33 -6.77 7.73
N THR A 100 -14.18 -7.92 7.08
CA THR A 100 -12.92 -8.65 6.90
C THR A 100 -12.13 -8.25 5.64
N GLY A 101 -12.69 -7.36 4.78
CA GLY A 101 -11.98 -6.85 3.59
C GLY A 101 -11.87 -7.82 2.40
N THR A 102 -12.36 -9.04 2.52
CA THR A 102 -12.53 -9.92 1.36
C THR A 102 -13.75 -9.44 0.60
N LEU A 103 -13.58 -9.16 -0.70
CA LEU A 103 -14.72 -8.97 -1.61
C LEU A 103 -15.53 -10.27 -1.61
N ARG A 104 -16.61 -10.28 -0.87
CA ARG A 104 -17.60 -11.34 -0.93
C ARG A 104 -18.82 -10.79 -1.63
N TYR A 105 -19.24 -11.42 -2.70
CA TYR A 105 -20.45 -11.10 -3.42
C TYR A 105 -21.39 -12.27 -3.42
N ARG A 106 -22.68 -11.96 -3.48
CA ARG A 106 -23.72 -12.95 -3.73
C ARG A 106 -24.13 -12.81 -5.19
N GLU A 107 -23.99 -13.89 -5.93
CA GLU A 107 -24.40 -13.93 -7.32
C GLU A 107 -25.93 -13.84 -7.43
N THR A 108 -26.43 -12.90 -8.24
CA THR A 108 -27.85 -12.91 -8.62
C THR A 108 -28.03 -13.93 -9.74
N LYS A 109 -28.87 -14.92 -9.51
CA LYS A 109 -29.18 -15.94 -10.51
C LYS A 109 -30.05 -15.37 -11.63
N LEU A 110 -30.15 -16.10 -12.73
CA LEU A 110 -30.99 -15.73 -13.88
C LEU A 110 -32.47 -15.53 -13.53
N ASP A 111 -32.96 -16.16 -12.46
CA ASP A 111 -34.31 -16.02 -11.93
C ASP A 111 -34.49 -14.79 -11.00
N GLY A 112 -33.48 -13.95 -10.85
CA GLY A 112 -33.46 -12.77 -9.99
C GLY A 112 -33.23 -13.07 -8.51
N THR A 113 -33.08 -14.34 -8.11
CA THR A 113 -32.82 -14.70 -6.72
C THR A 113 -31.32 -14.54 -6.39
N VAL A 114 -31.03 -14.08 -5.15
CA VAL A 114 -29.65 -13.91 -4.67
C VAL A 114 -29.15 -15.24 -4.10
N SER A 115 -28.01 -15.70 -4.58
CA SER A 115 -27.36 -16.91 -4.08
C SER A 115 -27.09 -16.83 -2.58
N ARG A 116 -27.28 -17.93 -1.86
CA ARG A 116 -26.90 -18.05 -0.44
C ARG A 116 -25.41 -18.27 -0.25
N GLN A 117 -24.69 -18.66 -1.31
CA GLN A 117 -23.25 -18.86 -1.27
C GLN A 117 -22.52 -17.53 -1.53
N ASN A 118 -21.61 -17.20 -0.63
CA ASN A 118 -20.69 -16.08 -0.84
C ASN A 118 -19.52 -16.57 -1.69
N ARG A 119 -19.25 -15.87 -2.80
CA ARG A 119 -17.98 -16.01 -3.53
C ARG A 119 -17.04 -14.89 -3.08
N GLY A 120 -15.74 -15.19 -3.00
CA GLY A 120 -14.71 -14.20 -2.67
C GLY A 120 -13.76 -14.03 -3.84
N THR A 121 -13.36 -12.81 -4.11
CA THR A 121 -12.25 -12.51 -5.02
C THR A 121 -11.00 -12.29 -4.19
N GLU A 122 -9.92 -12.98 -4.55
CA GLU A 122 -8.63 -12.79 -3.92
C GLU A 122 -8.09 -11.39 -4.23
N VAL A 123 -7.73 -10.66 -3.18
CA VAL A 123 -7.03 -9.38 -3.32
C VAL A 123 -5.54 -9.67 -3.24
N ARG A 124 -4.83 -9.48 -4.36
CA ARG A 124 -3.38 -9.67 -4.45
C ARG A 124 -2.63 -8.51 -3.79
N SER A 125 -2.84 -8.37 -2.51
CA SER A 125 -2.20 -7.37 -1.66
C SER A 125 -1.80 -8.02 -0.35
N GLY A 126 -0.58 -7.78 0.07
CA GLY A 126 -0.08 -8.32 1.32
C GLY A 126 1.03 -7.46 1.92
N ILE A 127 1.42 -7.82 3.11
CA ILE A 127 2.43 -7.08 3.87
C ILE A 127 3.63 -7.99 4.12
N ILE A 128 4.81 -7.45 3.90
CA ILE A 128 6.10 -8.04 4.25
C ILE A 128 6.87 -7.12 5.21
N GLY A 129 7.91 -7.65 5.87
CA GLY A 129 8.62 -6.95 6.94
C GLY A 129 8.01 -7.28 8.29
N TYR A 130 7.68 -6.27 9.08
CA TYR A 130 7.33 -6.45 10.48
C TYR A 130 5.96 -5.87 10.82
N TYR A 131 5.31 -6.47 11.82
CA TYR A 131 4.03 -6.03 12.36
C TYR A 131 4.14 -5.59 13.80
N GLY A 132 3.53 -4.47 14.13
CA GLY A 132 3.18 -4.11 15.49
C GLY A 132 2.02 -4.94 16.04
N ARG A 133 1.68 -4.70 17.28
CA ARG A 133 0.56 -5.36 17.98
C ARG A 133 -0.78 -5.06 17.33
N SER A 134 -1.68 -6.03 17.44
CA SER A 134 -3.07 -5.90 17.01
C SER A 134 -3.98 -6.68 17.96
N GLY A 135 -5.29 -6.47 17.89
CA GLY A 135 -6.25 -7.21 18.73
C GLY A 135 -6.17 -8.72 18.54
N ARG A 136 -5.91 -9.19 17.33
CA ARG A 136 -5.72 -10.63 17.03
C ARG A 136 -4.35 -11.14 17.51
N HIS A 137 -3.32 -10.33 17.34
CA HIS A 137 -1.93 -10.66 17.69
C HIS A 137 -1.36 -9.55 18.59
N PRO A 138 -1.50 -9.67 19.94
CA PRO A 138 -1.08 -8.63 20.88
C PRO A 138 0.44 -8.62 21.11
N TYR A 139 1.22 -8.91 20.08
CA TYR A 139 2.67 -8.96 20.07
C TYR A 139 3.24 -8.50 18.73
N CYS A 140 4.46 -7.99 18.76
CA CYS A 140 5.20 -7.64 17.55
C CYS A 140 5.79 -8.90 16.92
N ARG A 141 5.84 -8.95 15.59
CA ARG A 141 6.28 -10.14 14.85
C ARG A 141 6.76 -9.84 13.44
N GLU A 142 7.48 -10.76 12.89
CA GLU A 142 7.76 -10.84 11.47
C GLU A 142 6.51 -11.28 10.68
N THR A 143 6.43 -10.88 9.42
CA THR A 143 5.47 -11.49 8.51
C THR A 143 5.91 -12.91 8.15
N ALA A 144 4.98 -13.73 7.68
CA ALA A 144 5.30 -15.11 7.28
C ALA A 144 6.35 -15.17 6.16
N PHE A 145 6.31 -14.22 5.22
CA PHE A 145 7.32 -14.11 4.18
C PHE A 145 8.71 -13.80 4.77
N THR A 146 8.82 -12.76 5.59
CA THR A 146 10.09 -12.33 6.21
C THR A 146 10.72 -13.44 7.06
N ALA A 147 9.89 -14.16 7.82
CA ALA A 147 10.35 -15.24 8.71
C ALA A 147 10.76 -16.52 7.98
N ARG A 148 10.12 -16.85 6.85
CA ARG A 148 10.28 -18.16 6.19
C ARG A 148 11.09 -18.11 4.90
N GLN A 149 11.18 -16.95 4.26
CA GLN A 149 11.84 -16.74 2.98
C GLN A 149 12.99 -15.73 3.15
N THR A 150 13.91 -16.07 4.03
CA THR A 150 14.98 -15.17 4.48
C THR A 150 15.93 -14.75 3.35
N GLU A 151 16.23 -15.64 2.40
CA GLU A 151 17.07 -15.32 1.23
C GLU A 151 16.36 -14.32 0.32
N GLN A 152 15.10 -14.58 -0.01
CA GLN A 152 14.31 -13.67 -0.83
C GLN A 152 14.10 -12.32 -0.12
N TRP A 153 13.91 -12.35 1.21
CA TRP A 153 13.85 -11.12 2.00
C TRP A 153 15.16 -10.33 1.93
N ALA A 154 16.31 -11.01 1.97
CA ALA A 154 17.61 -10.37 1.81
C ALA A 154 17.79 -9.69 0.44
N ASP A 155 17.17 -10.20 -0.61
CA ASP A 155 17.16 -9.57 -1.94
C ASP A 155 16.26 -8.31 -2.00
N VAL A 156 15.26 -8.19 -1.14
CA VAL A 156 14.35 -7.03 -1.06
C VAL A 156 14.92 -5.89 -0.22
N VAL A 157 15.68 -6.19 0.83
CA VAL A 157 16.21 -5.18 1.77
C VAL A 157 17.04 -4.07 1.09
N PRO A 158 17.91 -4.33 0.09
CA PRO A 158 18.63 -3.28 -0.63
C PRO A 158 17.71 -2.23 -1.28
N LEU A 159 16.56 -2.65 -1.84
CA LEU A 159 15.57 -1.72 -2.37
C LEU A 159 14.99 -0.81 -1.28
N CYS A 160 14.73 -1.35 -0.09
CA CYS A 160 14.26 -0.54 1.04
C CYS A 160 15.29 0.54 1.45
N ARG A 161 16.58 0.21 1.39
CA ARG A 161 17.69 1.17 1.64
C ARG A 161 17.75 2.26 0.56
N ALA A 162 17.66 1.88 -0.71
CA ALA A 162 17.65 2.83 -1.82
C ALA A 162 16.50 3.82 -1.70
N LEU A 163 15.29 3.34 -1.43
CA LEU A 163 14.10 4.16 -1.20
C LEU A 163 14.23 5.06 0.05
N GLY A 164 14.85 4.55 1.10
CA GLY A 164 15.20 5.35 2.30
C GLY A 164 16.18 6.47 1.98
N GLY A 165 17.13 6.23 1.08
CA GLY A 165 18.04 7.24 0.51
C GLY A 165 17.27 8.34 -0.22
N LEU A 166 16.40 7.96 -1.16
CA LEU A 166 15.55 8.92 -1.90
C LEU A 166 14.66 9.73 -0.96
N MET A 167 14.11 9.11 0.08
CA MET A 167 13.33 9.82 1.11
C MET A 167 14.18 10.86 1.84
N ARG A 168 15.39 10.49 2.29
CA ARG A 168 16.32 11.40 2.97
C ARG A 168 16.69 12.61 2.13
N ASP A 169 16.96 12.38 0.84
CA ASP A 169 17.43 13.42 -0.06
C ASP A 169 16.33 14.39 -0.48
N ASN A 170 15.07 13.93 -0.50
CA ASN A 170 13.94 14.70 -1.00
C ASN A 170 13.02 15.26 0.09
N VAL A 171 12.88 14.62 1.26
CA VAL A 171 12.00 15.06 2.37
C VAL A 171 12.73 14.98 3.71
N ARG A 172 13.91 15.59 3.78
CA ARG A 172 14.91 15.46 4.86
C ARG A 172 14.33 15.53 6.27
N LYS A 173 13.46 16.50 6.56
CA LYS A 173 12.86 16.65 7.90
C LYS A 173 12.01 15.44 8.28
N ARG A 174 11.13 14.98 7.39
CA ARG A 174 10.29 13.80 7.60
C ARG A 174 11.12 12.52 7.69
N ALA A 175 12.10 12.37 6.80
CA ALA A 175 13.02 11.23 6.80
C ALA A 175 13.81 11.13 8.12
N LYS A 176 14.29 12.27 8.67
CA LYS A 176 14.99 12.32 9.95
C LYS A 176 14.10 11.82 11.08
N VAL A 177 12.91 12.37 11.22
CA VAL A 177 11.95 11.99 12.28
C VAL A 177 11.59 10.51 12.17
N GLN A 178 11.32 10.02 10.97
CA GLN A 178 10.98 8.60 10.76
C GLN A 178 12.15 7.67 11.06
N ALA A 179 13.37 8.03 10.67
CA ALA A 179 14.57 7.26 10.97
C ALA A 179 14.88 7.24 12.48
N GLU A 180 14.66 8.35 13.20
CA GLU A 180 14.79 8.40 14.66
C GLU A 180 13.77 7.51 15.34
N PHE A 181 12.51 7.55 14.90
CA PHE A 181 11.46 6.65 15.37
C PHE A 181 11.80 5.18 15.14
N VAL A 182 12.22 4.81 13.93
CA VAL A 182 12.58 3.42 13.60
C VAL A 182 13.80 2.97 14.42
N ARG A 183 14.78 3.83 14.67
CA ARG A 183 15.94 3.50 15.53
C ARG A 183 15.58 3.21 16.98
N ALA A 184 14.47 3.75 17.47
CA ALA A 184 13.98 3.47 18.82
C ALA A 184 13.25 2.12 18.96
N ILE A 185 12.84 1.49 17.85
CA ILE A 185 12.24 0.16 17.83
C ILE A 185 13.35 -0.91 18.00
N PRO A 186 13.12 -2.07 18.66
CA PRO A 186 14.10 -3.14 18.71
C PRO A 186 14.59 -3.56 17.32
N GLN A 187 15.88 -3.82 17.19
CA GLN A 187 16.54 -4.06 15.90
C GLN A 187 15.90 -5.21 15.11
N ALA A 188 15.41 -6.22 15.79
CA ALA A 188 14.75 -7.38 15.19
C ALA A 188 13.43 -7.04 14.45
N TYR A 189 12.89 -5.83 14.63
CA TYR A 189 11.63 -5.39 14.02
C TYR A 189 11.81 -4.17 13.10
N ARG A 190 13.02 -3.97 12.56
CA ARG A 190 13.34 -2.90 11.61
C ARG A 190 13.75 -3.51 10.28
N ILE A 191 13.41 -2.84 9.19
CA ILE A 191 14.05 -3.14 7.90
C ILE A 191 15.46 -2.54 7.94
N ALA A 192 16.48 -3.39 7.84
CA ALA A 192 17.87 -3.01 8.06
C ALA A 192 18.31 -1.79 7.24
N ASP A 193 18.95 -0.83 7.91
CA ASP A 193 19.52 0.39 7.32
C ASP A 193 18.50 1.24 6.54
N SER A 194 17.22 1.18 6.93
CA SER A 194 16.15 1.95 6.30
C SER A 194 15.27 2.65 7.33
N PRO A 195 14.52 3.69 6.95
CA PRO A 195 13.56 4.35 7.84
C PRO A 195 12.20 3.65 7.85
N PHE A 196 12.14 2.36 7.54
CA PHE A 196 10.88 1.62 7.39
C PHE A 196 10.82 0.40 8.31
N THR A 197 9.61 0.00 8.66
CA THR A 197 9.33 -1.24 9.37
C THR A 197 8.56 -2.24 8.52
N THR A 198 7.85 -1.75 7.52
CA THR A 198 6.82 -2.51 6.81
C THR A 198 6.78 -2.11 5.35
N MET A 199 6.50 -3.08 4.49
CA MET A 199 6.21 -2.87 3.07
C MET A 199 4.88 -3.55 2.72
N THR A 200 3.99 -2.81 2.08
CA THR A 200 2.82 -3.38 1.40
C THR A 200 3.18 -3.65 -0.06
N VAL A 201 2.88 -4.84 -0.53
CA VAL A 201 3.02 -5.25 -1.93
C VAL A 201 1.63 -5.41 -2.53
N ASN A 202 1.31 -4.59 -3.52
CA ASN A 202 0.05 -4.64 -4.26
C ASN A 202 0.35 -5.07 -5.69
N ASN A 203 -0.23 -6.18 -6.13
CA ASN A 203 -0.07 -6.67 -7.49
C ASN A 203 -1.37 -6.48 -8.27
N SER A 204 -1.35 -5.54 -9.22
CA SER A 204 -2.44 -5.26 -10.15
C SER A 204 -3.79 -5.01 -9.46
N VAL A 205 -3.73 -4.31 -8.32
CA VAL A 205 -4.90 -3.96 -7.51
C VAL A 205 -5.03 -2.45 -7.42
N ALA A 206 -6.24 -1.94 -7.67
CA ALA A 206 -6.58 -0.53 -7.49
C ALA A 206 -7.34 -0.35 -6.17
N ALA A 207 -6.73 0.38 -5.22
CA ALA A 207 -7.37 0.70 -3.95
C ALA A 207 -8.32 1.89 -4.12
N GLY A 208 -9.54 1.78 -3.58
CA GLY A 208 -10.43 2.92 -3.42
C GLY A 208 -9.86 3.95 -2.44
N TYR A 209 -10.48 5.11 -2.35
CA TYR A 209 -10.02 6.20 -1.47
C TYR A 209 -9.97 5.79 0.01
N HIS A 210 -8.84 6.05 0.65
CA HIS A 210 -8.59 5.80 2.07
C HIS A 210 -7.43 6.66 2.58
N PRO A 211 -7.31 6.92 3.87
CA PRO A 211 -6.07 7.35 4.52
C PRO A 211 -5.36 6.14 5.13
N ASP A 212 -4.03 6.16 5.23
CA ASP A 212 -3.24 5.14 5.93
C ASP A 212 -3.17 5.46 7.43
N ALA A 213 -4.19 5.04 8.16
CA ALA A 213 -4.37 5.43 9.57
C ALA A 213 -3.33 4.84 10.54
N GLY A 214 -2.61 3.78 10.15
CA GLY A 214 -1.64 3.10 11.02
C GLY A 214 -0.19 3.56 10.85
N ASP A 215 0.08 4.47 9.93
CA ASP A 215 1.40 4.97 9.64
C ASP A 215 1.83 6.03 10.65
N LEU A 216 3.14 6.19 10.84
CA LEU A 216 3.71 7.21 11.72
C LEU A 216 3.23 8.61 11.29
N LYS A 217 2.53 9.33 12.18
CA LYS A 217 1.93 10.64 11.89
C LYS A 217 2.92 11.67 11.38
N ALA A 218 4.12 11.69 11.94
CA ALA A 218 5.19 12.60 11.53
C ALA A 218 5.99 12.09 10.32
N GLY A 219 5.72 10.86 9.86
CA GLY A 219 6.40 10.20 8.78
C GLY A 219 5.89 10.59 7.38
N PHE A 220 6.37 9.83 6.40
CA PHE A 220 5.98 9.90 5.00
C PHE A 220 5.95 8.48 4.42
N GLY A 221 4.98 8.19 3.56
CA GLY A 221 4.96 6.97 2.77
C GLY A 221 5.89 7.10 1.57
N VAL A 222 6.53 6.00 1.20
CA VAL A 222 7.31 5.89 -0.03
C VAL A 222 6.70 4.79 -0.88
N MET A 223 6.25 5.14 -2.07
CA MET A 223 5.70 4.19 -3.01
C MET A 223 6.60 4.13 -4.24
N CYS A 224 6.92 2.92 -4.71
CA CYS A 224 7.57 2.72 -5.99
C CYS A 224 6.77 1.74 -6.85
N TYR A 225 7.03 1.77 -8.14
CA TYR A 225 6.22 1.09 -9.13
C TYR A 225 7.07 0.24 -10.07
N ALA A 226 6.61 -0.99 -10.32
CA ALA A 226 7.02 -1.75 -11.48
C ALA A 226 5.82 -1.91 -12.42
N ARG A 227 5.98 -1.49 -13.67
CA ARG A 227 4.95 -1.53 -14.70
C ARG A 227 5.43 -2.40 -15.85
N ARG A 228 4.69 -3.46 -16.14
CA ARG A 228 5.01 -4.41 -17.21
C ARG A 228 3.80 -4.60 -18.11
N GLY A 229 4.04 -4.76 -19.41
CA GLY A 229 2.98 -4.92 -20.39
C GLY A 229 2.14 -3.66 -20.58
N SER A 230 0.94 -3.81 -21.19
CA SER A 230 0.07 -2.70 -21.56
C SER A 230 -1.22 -2.71 -20.77
N TYR A 231 -1.47 -1.66 -20.01
CA TYR A 231 -2.71 -1.42 -19.28
C TYR A 231 -3.00 0.08 -19.17
N GLN A 232 -4.22 0.43 -18.83
CA GLN A 232 -4.68 1.79 -18.58
C GLN A 232 -5.15 1.93 -17.13
N GLY A 233 -5.23 3.16 -16.63
CA GLY A 233 -5.64 3.47 -15.28
C GLY A 233 -4.55 3.24 -14.24
N GLY A 234 -4.94 3.02 -12.98
CA GLY A 234 -4.02 2.95 -11.86
C GLY A 234 -3.40 4.29 -11.47
N VAL A 235 -4.05 5.38 -11.86
CA VAL A 235 -3.66 6.74 -11.48
C VAL A 235 -3.95 6.94 -9.99
N LEU A 236 -2.95 7.34 -9.21
CA LEU A 236 -3.10 7.65 -7.79
C LEU A 236 -3.57 9.10 -7.61
N CYS A 237 -4.72 9.29 -6.99
CA CYS A 237 -5.33 10.61 -6.79
C CYS A 237 -5.36 11.02 -5.32
N PHE A 238 -5.12 12.31 -5.06
CA PHE A 238 -5.37 13.02 -3.80
C PHE A 238 -6.55 13.97 -4.00
N PRO A 239 -7.80 13.52 -3.80
CA PRO A 239 -8.99 14.24 -4.26
C PRO A 239 -9.18 15.60 -3.58
N ARG A 240 -8.79 15.73 -2.29
CA ARG A 240 -8.82 17.01 -1.58
C ARG A 240 -7.93 18.07 -2.25
N HIS A 241 -6.81 17.63 -2.83
CA HIS A 241 -5.82 18.50 -3.46
C HIS A 241 -6.00 18.58 -4.98
N ARG A 242 -6.92 17.81 -5.53
CA ARG A 242 -7.21 17.73 -6.97
C ARG A 242 -5.95 17.48 -7.81
N VAL A 243 -5.06 16.63 -7.28
CA VAL A 243 -3.84 16.22 -7.98
C VAL A 243 -3.78 14.70 -8.05
N ALA A 244 -3.34 14.21 -9.19
CA ALA A 244 -3.15 12.78 -9.43
C ALA A 244 -1.77 12.48 -10.05
N VAL A 245 -1.35 11.23 -9.95
CA VAL A 245 -0.04 10.74 -10.42
C VAL A 245 -0.26 9.51 -11.29
N ASP A 246 0.07 9.61 -12.57
CA ASP A 246 0.21 8.46 -13.47
C ASP A 246 1.67 7.98 -13.40
N ALA A 247 1.90 7.04 -12.51
CA ALA A 247 3.23 6.51 -12.25
C ALA A 247 3.59 5.40 -13.24
N HIS A 248 4.82 5.44 -13.71
CA HIS A 248 5.40 4.52 -14.67
C HIS A 248 6.43 3.58 -14.01
N ASP A 249 7.07 2.75 -14.81
CA ASP A 249 8.11 1.81 -14.36
C ASP A 249 9.28 2.55 -13.72
N GLY A 250 9.73 2.08 -12.56
CA GLY A 250 10.83 2.68 -11.81
C GLY A 250 10.55 4.04 -11.17
N ASP A 251 9.32 4.55 -11.25
CA ASP A 251 8.94 5.80 -10.60
C ASP A 251 8.84 5.65 -9.08
N VAL A 252 9.12 6.74 -8.36
CA VAL A 252 8.97 6.81 -6.90
C VAL A 252 8.10 8.00 -6.52
N LEU A 253 7.18 7.77 -5.62
CA LEU A 253 6.32 8.78 -5.01
C LEU A 253 6.55 8.81 -3.49
N LEU A 254 6.96 9.96 -2.97
CA LEU A 254 6.99 10.25 -1.54
C LEU A 254 5.74 11.06 -1.23
N PHE A 255 4.93 10.63 -0.25
CA PHE A 255 3.63 11.28 -0.03
C PHE A 255 3.22 11.26 1.45
N ASN A 256 2.30 12.14 1.79
CA ASN A 256 1.69 12.14 3.11
C ASN A 256 0.58 11.07 3.16
N PRO A 257 0.78 9.93 3.87
CA PRO A 257 -0.13 8.81 3.88
C PRO A 257 -1.47 9.11 4.60
N HIS A 258 -1.52 10.17 5.41
CA HIS A 258 -2.72 10.57 6.13
C HIS A 258 -3.70 11.43 5.29
N LEU A 259 -3.28 11.86 4.11
CA LEU A 259 -4.21 12.42 3.13
C LEU A 259 -5.07 11.30 2.55
N VAL A 260 -6.35 11.58 2.33
CA VAL A 260 -7.20 10.67 1.56
C VAL A 260 -6.61 10.54 0.16
N HIS A 261 -6.33 9.31 -0.23
CA HIS A 261 -5.79 8.95 -1.53
C HIS A 261 -6.41 7.63 -2.01
N GLY A 262 -6.44 7.44 -3.31
CA GLY A 262 -7.02 6.24 -3.93
C GLY A 262 -6.63 6.18 -5.39
N MET A 263 -7.02 5.10 -6.05
CA MET A 263 -6.59 4.82 -7.41
C MET A 263 -7.79 4.73 -8.36
N SER A 264 -7.55 5.11 -9.61
CA SER A 264 -8.47 4.79 -10.69
C SER A 264 -8.44 3.29 -11.03
N PRO A 265 -9.50 2.74 -11.62
CA PRO A 265 -9.53 1.36 -12.09
C PRO A 265 -8.34 1.01 -12.98
N LEU A 266 -7.97 -0.28 -12.98
CA LEU A 266 -6.93 -0.85 -13.82
C LEU A 266 -7.59 -1.69 -14.92
N HIS A 267 -7.23 -1.44 -16.17
CA HIS A 267 -7.78 -2.16 -17.33
C HIS A 267 -6.65 -2.61 -18.26
N GLY A 268 -6.59 -3.91 -18.59
CA GLY A 268 -5.70 -4.41 -19.62
C GLY A 268 -6.07 -3.85 -20.99
N VAL A 269 -5.06 -3.61 -21.82
CA VAL A 269 -5.24 -3.19 -23.22
C VAL A 269 -5.22 -4.44 -24.11
N GLY A 270 -6.28 -4.66 -24.89
CA GLY A 270 -6.42 -5.79 -25.79
C GLY A 270 -7.45 -6.83 -25.31
N PRO A 271 -7.48 -8.02 -25.92
CA PRO A 271 -8.48 -9.03 -25.63
C PRO A 271 -8.38 -9.66 -24.24
N LYS A 272 -7.28 -9.42 -23.55
CA LYS A 272 -7.00 -9.99 -22.24
C LYS A 272 -7.15 -8.90 -21.18
N HIS A 273 -8.22 -8.96 -20.42
CA HIS A 273 -8.60 -7.91 -19.45
C HIS A 273 -8.00 -8.11 -18.04
N ARG A 274 -7.41 -9.28 -17.77
CA ARG A 274 -6.84 -9.62 -16.46
C ARG A 274 -5.32 -9.78 -16.55
N PRO A 275 -4.56 -9.46 -15.49
CA PRO A 275 -3.10 -9.60 -15.48
C PRO A 275 -2.63 -10.99 -15.84
N GLU A 276 -3.27 -12.03 -15.30
CA GLU A 276 -2.97 -13.43 -15.54
C GLU A 276 -3.24 -13.89 -16.98
N GLU A 277 -4.12 -13.21 -17.70
CA GLU A 277 -4.47 -13.49 -19.09
C GLU A 277 -3.65 -12.66 -20.08
N GLY A 278 -3.22 -11.47 -19.67
CA GLY A 278 -2.75 -10.41 -20.54
C GLY A 278 -1.25 -10.19 -20.58
N GLY A 279 -0.52 -10.81 -19.69
CA GLY A 279 0.90 -10.51 -19.59
C GLY A 279 1.20 -9.06 -19.18
N TRP A 280 0.26 -8.38 -18.52
CA TRP A 280 0.48 -7.08 -17.91
C TRP A 280 0.49 -7.17 -16.39
N GLU A 281 1.25 -6.30 -15.76
CA GLU A 281 1.35 -6.23 -14.31
C GLU A 281 1.65 -4.80 -13.87
N ARG A 282 1.10 -4.45 -12.71
CA ARG A 282 1.44 -3.27 -11.96
C ARG A 282 1.72 -3.64 -10.51
N LEU A 283 2.99 -3.73 -10.15
CA LEU A 283 3.37 -3.76 -8.75
C LEU A 283 3.42 -2.34 -8.20
N SER A 284 2.78 -2.09 -7.06
CA SER A 284 3.03 -0.92 -6.24
C SER A 284 3.49 -1.36 -4.86
N LEU A 285 4.65 -0.87 -4.48
CA LEU A 285 5.33 -1.20 -3.24
C LEU A 285 5.26 0.03 -2.34
N VAL A 286 4.60 -0.09 -1.19
CA VAL A 286 4.42 1.02 -0.26
C VAL A 286 5.20 0.74 1.01
N LEU A 287 6.21 1.57 1.29
CA LEU A 287 7.07 1.45 2.45
C LEU A 287 6.73 2.53 3.48
N TYR A 288 6.65 2.15 4.72
CA TYR A 288 6.27 3.02 5.82
C TYR A 288 6.80 2.54 7.17
N ALA A 289 6.72 3.41 8.18
CA ALA A 289 6.91 3.04 9.57
C ALA A 289 5.53 3.00 10.25
N ARG A 290 5.21 1.91 10.95
CA ARG A 290 3.94 1.78 11.68
C ARG A 290 4.06 2.40 13.06
N GLU A 291 3.11 3.26 13.44
CA GLU A 291 3.14 3.99 14.70
C GLU A 291 3.12 3.06 15.93
N ASN A 292 2.33 2.00 15.89
CA ASN A 292 2.21 1.03 16.98
C ASN A 292 3.46 0.14 17.20
N MET A 293 4.46 0.23 16.33
CA MET A 293 5.72 -0.47 16.53
C MET A 293 6.61 0.17 17.62
N ALA A 294 6.29 1.40 18.06
CA ALA A 294 6.88 1.98 19.25
C ALA A 294 6.67 1.13 20.53
N GLU A 295 5.64 0.28 20.53
CA GLU A 295 5.30 -0.59 21.65
C GLU A 295 5.99 -1.95 21.62
N CYS A 296 6.81 -2.24 20.61
CA CYS A 296 7.53 -3.49 20.48
C CYS A 296 8.59 -3.61 21.57
N LEU A 297 8.65 -4.78 22.18
CA LEU A 297 9.69 -5.17 23.12
C LEU A 297 10.75 -6.03 22.41
N GLU A 298 11.79 -6.37 23.12
CA GLU A 298 12.80 -7.31 22.61
C GLU A 298 12.17 -8.66 22.23
N PRO A 299 12.76 -9.39 21.26
CA PRO A 299 12.19 -10.60 20.67
C PRO A 299 11.75 -11.67 21.68
N GLU A 300 12.49 -11.84 22.77
CA GLU A 300 12.16 -12.81 23.81
C GLU A 300 10.84 -12.46 24.52
N ALA A 301 10.65 -11.19 24.85
CA ALA A 301 9.45 -10.72 25.50
C ALA A 301 8.23 -10.82 24.57
N GLU A 302 8.41 -10.53 23.28
CA GLU A 302 7.33 -10.68 22.28
C GLU A 302 6.99 -12.15 22.02
N ARG A 303 7.98 -13.07 22.02
CA ARG A 303 7.74 -14.53 21.98
C ARG A 303 6.96 -15.01 23.19
N ALA A 304 7.32 -14.56 24.39
CA ALA A 304 6.59 -14.90 25.61
C ALA A 304 5.11 -14.45 25.55
N ARG A 305 4.84 -13.28 24.94
CA ARG A 305 3.46 -12.80 24.68
C ARG A 305 2.73 -13.67 23.66
N ALA A 306 3.41 -14.07 22.58
CA ALA A 306 2.85 -14.93 21.57
C ALA A 306 2.44 -16.30 22.15
N ASN A 307 3.31 -16.89 22.98
CA ASN A 307 3.03 -18.16 23.64
C ASN A 307 1.82 -18.07 24.59
N ARG A 308 1.77 -17.05 25.45
CA ARG A 308 0.59 -16.81 26.31
C ARG A 308 -0.69 -16.67 25.49
N ARG A 309 -0.64 -15.96 24.37
CA ARG A 309 -1.80 -15.83 23.48
C ARG A 309 -2.24 -17.15 22.88
N ALA A 310 -1.30 -18.00 22.47
CA ALA A 310 -1.58 -19.35 21.97
C ALA A 310 -2.26 -20.22 23.04
N GLU A 311 -1.75 -20.19 24.28
CA GLU A 311 -2.34 -20.89 25.42
C GLU A 311 -3.78 -20.41 25.73
N GLU A 312 -4.02 -19.10 25.74
CA GLU A 312 -5.35 -18.53 25.91
C GLU A 312 -6.35 -19.01 24.83
N LEU A 313 -5.90 -19.09 23.57
CA LEU A 313 -6.75 -19.58 22.47
C LEU A 313 -7.04 -21.07 22.60
N ALA A 314 -6.03 -21.90 22.90
CA ALA A 314 -6.19 -23.33 23.11
C ALA A 314 -7.16 -23.63 24.28
N ASN A 315 -7.04 -22.87 25.37
CA ASN A 315 -7.94 -23.02 26.52
C ASN A 315 -9.40 -22.63 26.18
N ARG A 316 -9.60 -21.60 25.33
CA ARG A 316 -10.96 -21.22 24.87
C ARG A 316 -11.60 -22.27 23.98
N GLU A 317 -10.84 -22.88 23.09
CA GLU A 317 -11.31 -23.95 22.21
C GLU A 317 -11.66 -25.23 22.97
N ALA A 318 -10.93 -25.50 24.08
CA ALA A 318 -11.21 -26.64 24.95
C ALA A 318 -12.51 -26.49 25.77
N TRP A 319 -13.08 -25.26 25.88
CA TRP A 319 -14.32 -24.97 26.62
C TRP A 319 -15.52 -24.65 25.71
N ALA A 320 -15.32 -24.65 24.39
CA ALA A 320 -16.37 -24.40 23.39
C ALA A 320 -16.88 -25.71 22.77
#